data_742fb31c1320051d6facfc5dabd57ebc
#
_entry.id   742fb31c1320051d6facfc5dabd57ebc
#
_cell.length_a   1.000
_cell.length_b   1.000
_cell.length_c   1.000
_cell.angle_alpha   90.00
_cell.angle_beta   90.00
_cell.angle_gamma   90.00
#
_symmetry.space_group_name_H-M   'P 1'
#
loop_
_entity.id
_entity.type
_entity.pdbx_description
1 polymer ?
#
loop_
_entity_poly.entity_id
_entity_poly.type
_entity_poly.pdbx_seq_one_letter_code
_entity_poly.pdbx_strand_id
1 'polypeptide(L)'
;MKIYAHRGSSGNNPEMTRLAYQVAIDEGADGFECDVRLSKDGEIVCLHDATTKRIAGKSLRVSRSSLKELRSVCELMTLNELLELAISAKKDLLIETKHPNTFGGRIEHKVVELLKSKSAQISETGIEVIVMSFSSFAIGRVKSQWNFCKVTKYYLSARFSKRKFLALNIDLVTRYPSLVKKLQNRGCRIFIWTVNEKNQFEICKALKVDGMITNFPKSARSNG
;
A
#
# COMPACT_ATOMS: atom_id res chain seq x y z
N MET A 1 -15.94 -5.02 -4.74
CA MET A 1 -15.02 -4.24 -3.87
C MET A 1 -14.02 -5.20 -3.26
N LYS A 2 -12.72 -4.94 -3.42
CA LYS A 2 -11.64 -5.75 -2.84
C LYS A 2 -11.24 -5.24 -1.45
N ILE A 3 -10.78 -6.15 -0.58
CA ILE A 3 -10.29 -5.84 0.77
C ILE A 3 -8.78 -6.01 0.79
N TYR A 4 -8.05 -4.92 1.05
CA TYR A 4 -6.60 -4.90 1.16
C TYR A 4 -6.18 -4.76 2.63
N ALA A 5 -5.33 -5.67 3.09
CA ALA A 5 -4.80 -5.66 4.44
C ALA A 5 -3.70 -4.59 4.57
N HIS A 6 -3.99 -3.49 5.28
CA HIS A 6 -3.09 -2.37 5.51
C HIS A 6 -1.91 -2.81 6.37
N ARG A 7 -0.74 -2.98 5.76
CA ARG A 7 0.47 -3.51 6.42
C ARG A 7 0.27 -4.93 7.00
N GLY A 8 -0.56 -5.75 6.31
CA GLY A 8 -1.08 -7.00 6.83
C GLY A 8 -2.29 -6.82 7.74
N SER A 9 -2.68 -7.83 8.51
CA SER A 9 -3.70 -7.75 9.57
C SER A 9 -3.13 -7.00 10.79
N SER A 10 -2.80 -5.72 10.59
CA SER A 10 -2.01 -4.89 11.51
C SER A 10 -2.78 -4.38 12.72
N GLY A 11 -4.12 -4.55 12.74
CA GLY A 11 -4.93 -4.20 13.90
C GLY A 11 -4.64 -5.05 15.13
N ASN A 12 -4.21 -6.30 14.92
CA ASN A 12 -3.96 -7.27 15.98
C ASN A 12 -2.55 -7.89 15.92
N ASN A 13 -1.75 -7.57 14.91
CA ASN A 13 -0.42 -8.13 14.70
C ASN A 13 0.60 -7.03 14.43
N PRO A 14 1.90 -7.26 14.70
CA PRO A 14 2.95 -6.31 14.33
C PRO A 14 2.94 -6.02 12.81
N GLU A 15 2.83 -4.75 12.44
CA GLU A 15 2.69 -4.33 11.05
C GLU A 15 3.86 -4.78 10.15
N MET A 16 3.55 -5.14 8.90
CA MET A 16 4.50 -5.52 7.85
C MET A 16 5.43 -6.70 8.20
N THR A 17 5.05 -7.52 9.17
CA THR A 17 5.70 -8.81 9.44
C THR A 17 5.11 -9.92 8.57
N ARG A 18 5.84 -11.01 8.39
CA ARG A 18 5.34 -12.21 7.70
C ARG A 18 4.07 -12.74 8.37
N LEU A 19 4.03 -12.72 9.71
CA LEU A 19 2.85 -13.13 10.50
C LEU A 19 1.62 -12.29 10.13
N ALA A 20 1.75 -10.94 10.11
CA ALA A 20 0.61 -10.07 9.80
C ALA A 20 0.02 -10.34 8.40
N TYR A 21 0.85 -10.65 7.40
CA TYR A 21 0.38 -10.99 6.06
C TYR A 21 -0.20 -12.41 5.98
N GLN A 22 0.36 -13.37 6.71
CA GLN A 22 -0.21 -14.72 6.77
C GLN A 22 -1.60 -14.68 7.43
N VAL A 23 -1.75 -13.98 8.55
CA VAL A 23 -3.06 -13.79 9.18
C VAL A 23 -4.04 -13.08 8.24
N ALA A 24 -3.58 -12.10 7.45
CA ALA A 24 -4.44 -11.43 6.47
C ALA A 24 -4.95 -12.39 5.37
N ILE A 25 -4.15 -13.39 4.97
CA ILE A 25 -4.59 -14.46 4.05
C ILE A 25 -5.71 -15.26 4.71
N ASP A 26 -5.50 -15.72 5.94
CA ASP A 26 -6.44 -16.55 6.69
C ASP A 26 -7.76 -15.81 6.99
N GLU A 27 -7.68 -14.48 7.17
CA GLU A 27 -8.82 -13.58 7.34
C GLU A 27 -9.53 -13.22 6.03
N GLY A 28 -9.08 -13.75 4.90
CA GLY A 28 -9.73 -13.61 3.59
C GLY A 28 -9.49 -12.26 2.91
N ALA A 29 -8.37 -11.57 3.17
CA ALA A 29 -7.99 -10.39 2.40
C ALA A 29 -7.82 -10.75 0.91
N ASP A 30 -8.25 -9.84 0.01
CA ASP A 30 -8.07 -9.99 -1.44
C ASP A 30 -6.68 -9.57 -1.89
N GLY A 31 -6.02 -8.74 -1.09
CA GLY A 31 -4.67 -8.25 -1.35
C GLY A 31 -4.03 -7.66 -0.10
N PHE A 32 -2.79 -7.23 -0.27
CA PHE A 32 -1.98 -6.58 0.75
C PHE A 32 -1.70 -5.14 0.38
N GLU A 33 -1.47 -4.32 1.39
CA GLU A 33 -0.86 -3.01 1.25
C GLU A 33 0.42 -2.96 2.09
N CYS A 34 1.45 -2.28 1.58
CA CYS A 34 2.69 -2.06 2.29
C CYS A 34 3.31 -0.70 1.98
N ASP A 35 4.07 -0.19 2.96
CA ASP A 35 4.92 0.99 2.82
C ASP A 35 6.36 0.59 2.57
N VAL A 36 7.04 1.21 1.60
CA VAL A 36 8.43 0.83 1.30
C VAL A 36 9.40 2.01 1.39
N ARG A 37 10.63 1.67 1.84
CA ARG A 37 11.78 2.58 1.92
C ARG A 37 13.03 1.87 1.43
N LEU A 38 14.09 2.65 1.10
CA LEU A 38 15.41 2.11 0.78
C LEU A 38 16.32 2.14 2.00
N SER A 39 16.95 1.01 2.29
CA SER A 39 18.06 0.89 3.22
C SER A 39 19.36 1.48 2.66
N LYS A 40 20.40 1.59 3.48
CA LYS A 40 21.73 2.08 3.07
C LYS A 40 22.34 1.25 1.94
N ASP A 41 22.20 -0.05 2.01
CA ASP A 41 22.69 -1.03 1.02
C ASP A 41 21.74 -1.21 -0.18
N GLY A 42 20.65 -0.42 -0.22
CA GLY A 42 19.76 -0.33 -1.37
C GLY A 42 18.69 -1.40 -1.44
N GLU A 43 18.44 -2.14 -0.35
CA GLU A 43 17.32 -3.06 -0.23
C GLU A 43 16.00 -2.30 -0.07
N ILE A 44 14.94 -2.81 -0.70
CA ILE A 44 13.60 -2.25 -0.55
C ILE A 44 12.94 -2.92 0.66
N VAL A 45 12.86 -2.20 1.77
CA VAL A 45 12.32 -2.72 3.03
C VAL A 45 10.90 -2.25 3.29
N CYS A 46 10.04 -3.13 3.80
CA CYS A 46 8.67 -2.81 4.20
C CYS A 46 8.70 -2.12 5.57
N LEU A 47 8.63 -0.78 5.57
CA LEU A 47 8.63 0.04 6.79
C LEU A 47 7.97 1.40 6.54
N HIS A 48 6.99 1.74 7.39
CA HIS A 48 6.29 3.03 7.26
C HIS A 48 7.18 4.22 7.63
N ASP A 49 7.82 4.19 8.80
CA ASP A 49 8.56 5.33 9.34
C ASP A 49 9.98 5.41 8.76
N ALA A 50 10.58 6.60 8.83
CA ALA A 50 11.98 6.79 8.43
C ALA A 50 12.98 6.17 9.42
N THR A 51 12.48 5.72 10.59
CA THR A 51 13.27 5.08 11.65
C THR A 51 12.51 3.92 12.27
N THR A 52 13.23 3.01 12.90
CA THR A 52 12.66 1.84 13.60
C THR A 52 12.09 2.15 15.00
N LYS A 53 12.18 3.42 15.46
CA LYS A 53 11.88 3.80 16.87
C LYS A 53 10.48 3.34 17.32
N ARG A 54 9.44 3.56 16.51
CA ARG A 54 8.06 3.23 16.89
C ARG A 54 7.81 1.72 17.04
N ILE A 55 8.41 0.91 16.16
CA ILE A 55 8.16 -0.53 16.15
C ILE A 55 9.17 -1.34 16.97
N ALA A 56 10.37 -0.79 17.24
CA ALA A 56 11.46 -1.52 17.90
C ALA A 56 11.97 -0.85 19.20
N GLY A 57 11.48 0.34 19.55
CA GLY A 57 12.02 1.12 20.66
C GLY A 57 13.42 1.70 20.39
N LYS A 58 14.26 1.01 19.60
CA LYS A 58 15.58 1.46 19.17
C LYS A 58 15.49 2.22 17.84
N SER A 59 16.14 3.39 17.77
CA SER A 59 16.06 4.28 16.61
C SER A 59 17.21 4.06 15.62
N LEU A 60 16.99 3.27 14.59
CA LEU A 60 17.86 3.20 13.41
C LEU A 60 17.19 3.93 12.25
N ARG A 61 17.94 4.82 11.58
CA ARG A 61 17.44 5.49 10.36
C ARG A 61 17.58 4.56 9.17
N VAL A 62 16.48 4.21 8.53
CA VAL A 62 16.42 3.24 7.42
C VAL A 62 17.44 3.56 6.32
N SER A 63 17.51 4.80 5.84
CA SER A 63 18.44 5.22 4.77
C SER A 63 19.94 5.22 5.16
N ARG A 64 20.26 4.99 6.43
CA ARG A 64 21.64 4.95 6.95
C ARG A 64 22.03 3.59 7.54
N SER A 65 21.10 2.64 7.54
CA SER A 65 21.31 1.30 8.09
C SER A 65 21.15 0.26 6.99
N SER A 66 21.97 -0.78 7.00
CA SER A 66 21.84 -1.95 6.14
C SER A 66 20.64 -2.81 6.53
N LEU A 67 20.18 -3.68 5.64
CA LEU A 67 19.10 -4.64 5.95
C LEU A 67 19.46 -5.48 7.17
N LYS A 68 20.74 -5.93 7.29
CA LYS A 68 21.22 -6.71 8.45
C LYS A 68 21.07 -5.93 9.76
N GLU A 69 21.45 -4.65 9.78
CA GLU A 69 21.31 -3.81 10.96
C GLU A 69 19.84 -3.56 11.31
N LEU A 70 18.98 -3.33 10.35
CA LEU A 70 17.54 -3.16 10.59
C LEU A 70 16.92 -4.42 11.17
N ARG A 71 17.24 -5.59 10.62
CA ARG A 71 16.77 -6.90 11.11
C ARG A 71 17.31 -7.29 12.48
N SER A 72 18.40 -6.67 12.94
CA SER A 72 18.91 -6.92 14.31
C SER A 72 18.05 -6.28 15.40
N VAL A 73 17.14 -5.36 15.05
CA VAL A 73 16.31 -4.63 16.01
C VAL A 73 14.80 -4.83 15.84
N CYS A 74 14.35 -5.25 14.67
CA CYS A 74 12.94 -5.57 14.43
C CYS A 74 12.78 -6.61 13.31
N GLU A 75 11.71 -7.38 13.38
CA GLU A 75 11.27 -8.19 12.26
C GLU A 75 10.76 -7.24 11.15
N LEU A 76 11.26 -7.43 9.94
CA LEU A 76 10.77 -6.74 8.75
C LEU A 76 10.98 -7.59 7.49
N MET A 77 10.08 -7.43 6.53
CA MET A 77 10.20 -8.04 5.22
C MET A 77 10.84 -7.06 4.23
N THR A 78 11.53 -7.61 3.22
CA THR A 78 11.82 -6.88 1.99
C THR A 78 10.61 -6.91 1.07
N LEU A 79 10.55 -5.97 0.13
CA LEU A 79 9.48 -5.98 -0.88
C LEU A 79 9.53 -7.26 -1.75
N ASN A 80 10.73 -7.80 -2.03
CA ASN A 80 10.85 -9.04 -2.78
C ASN A 80 10.20 -10.21 -2.04
N GLU A 81 10.46 -10.36 -0.74
CA GLU A 81 9.85 -11.41 0.09
C GLU A 81 8.32 -11.28 0.17
N LEU A 82 7.82 -10.04 0.27
CA LEU A 82 6.37 -9.79 0.29
C LEU A 82 5.73 -10.04 -1.08
N LEU A 83 6.39 -9.66 -2.17
CA LEU A 83 5.91 -9.92 -3.54
C LEU A 83 5.85 -11.42 -3.82
N GLU A 84 6.85 -12.19 -3.40
CA GLU A 84 6.84 -13.67 -3.52
C GLU A 84 5.68 -14.29 -2.71
N LEU A 85 5.42 -13.78 -1.50
CA LEU A 85 4.26 -14.22 -0.72
C LEU A 85 2.94 -13.86 -1.44
N ALA A 86 2.81 -12.65 -1.98
CA ALA A 86 1.63 -12.21 -2.71
C ALA A 86 1.37 -13.07 -3.96
N ILE A 87 2.41 -13.38 -4.73
CA ILE A 87 2.35 -14.25 -5.90
C ILE A 87 1.90 -15.66 -5.50
N SER A 88 2.56 -16.26 -4.49
CA SER A 88 2.24 -17.64 -4.05
C SER A 88 0.82 -17.77 -3.49
N ALA A 89 0.35 -16.75 -2.77
CA ALA A 89 -0.99 -16.71 -2.19
C ALA A 89 -2.06 -16.18 -3.15
N LYS A 90 -1.69 -15.78 -4.38
CA LYS A 90 -2.58 -15.14 -5.38
C LYS A 90 -3.32 -13.93 -4.81
N LYS A 91 -2.59 -13.06 -4.11
CA LYS A 91 -3.10 -11.81 -3.51
C LYS A 91 -2.58 -10.59 -4.25
N ASP A 92 -3.47 -9.63 -4.50
CA ASP A 92 -3.07 -8.33 -5.04
C ASP A 92 -2.08 -7.60 -4.12
N LEU A 93 -1.32 -6.64 -4.66
CA LEU A 93 -0.37 -5.89 -3.86
C LEU A 93 -0.42 -4.39 -4.18
N LEU A 94 -0.66 -3.57 -3.15
CA LEU A 94 -0.55 -2.12 -3.18
C LEU A 94 0.75 -1.70 -2.49
N ILE A 95 1.64 -1.00 -3.19
CA ILE A 95 2.99 -0.65 -2.71
C ILE A 95 3.12 0.87 -2.60
N GLU A 96 3.12 1.41 -1.38
CA GLU A 96 3.32 2.85 -1.18
C GLU A 96 4.81 3.20 -1.05
N THR A 97 5.33 4.01 -1.98
CA THR A 97 6.68 4.60 -1.85
C THR A 97 6.63 5.81 -0.94
N LYS A 98 7.37 5.76 0.19
CA LYS A 98 7.37 6.80 1.22
C LYS A 98 8.27 7.97 0.88
N HIS A 99 7.74 9.19 1.06
CA HIS A 99 8.42 10.45 0.86
C HIS A 99 8.31 11.37 2.10
N PRO A 100 9.26 12.32 2.31
CA PRO A 100 10.50 12.48 1.54
C PRO A 100 11.46 11.30 1.75
N ASN A 101 12.29 11.00 0.74
CA ASN A 101 13.36 10.01 0.87
C ASN A 101 14.74 10.65 0.57
N THR A 102 15.79 10.05 1.13
CA THR A 102 17.17 10.58 1.03
C THR A 102 17.77 10.39 -0.37
N PHE A 103 17.21 9.47 -1.17
CA PHE A 103 17.80 9.01 -2.43
C PHE A 103 17.06 9.53 -3.69
N GLY A 104 16.32 10.63 -3.57
CA GLY A 104 15.58 11.19 -4.69
C GLY A 104 14.52 10.23 -5.24
N GLY A 105 14.55 9.90 -6.52
CA GLY A 105 13.60 8.98 -7.16
C GLY A 105 14.04 7.52 -7.22
N ARG A 106 15.13 7.13 -6.56
CA ARG A 106 15.70 5.78 -6.68
C ARG A 106 14.74 4.67 -6.22
N ILE A 107 13.90 4.96 -5.22
CA ILE A 107 12.97 3.93 -4.71
C ILE A 107 11.95 3.53 -5.77
N GLU A 108 11.38 4.47 -6.50
CA GLU A 108 10.41 4.16 -7.55
C GLU A 108 11.05 3.34 -8.68
N HIS A 109 12.27 3.69 -9.10
CA HIS A 109 13.00 2.94 -10.13
C HIS A 109 13.27 1.51 -9.67
N LYS A 110 13.80 1.33 -8.46
CA LYS A 110 14.07 0.00 -7.92
C LYS A 110 12.81 -0.84 -7.75
N VAL A 111 11.70 -0.25 -7.30
CA VAL A 111 10.41 -0.95 -7.23
C VAL A 111 9.98 -1.41 -8.63
N VAL A 112 10.04 -0.53 -9.63
CA VAL A 112 9.67 -0.89 -11.01
C VAL A 112 10.61 -1.95 -11.59
N GLU A 113 11.92 -1.88 -11.35
CA GLU A 113 12.89 -2.90 -11.77
C GLU A 113 12.54 -4.26 -11.17
N LEU A 114 12.25 -4.33 -9.86
CA LEU A 114 11.81 -5.56 -9.20
C LEU A 114 10.52 -6.10 -9.82
N LEU A 115 9.51 -5.24 -10.02
CA LEU A 115 8.24 -5.65 -10.61
C LEU A 115 8.41 -6.15 -12.05
N LYS A 116 9.27 -5.53 -12.85
CA LYS A 116 9.59 -5.99 -14.21
C LYS A 116 10.29 -7.35 -14.20
N SER A 117 11.23 -7.57 -13.28
CA SER A 117 11.90 -8.87 -13.17
C SER A 117 10.98 -10.03 -12.78
N LYS A 118 9.86 -9.73 -12.11
CA LYS A 118 8.82 -10.71 -11.71
C LYS A 118 7.56 -10.65 -12.60
N SER A 119 7.58 -9.89 -13.69
CA SER A 119 6.39 -9.62 -14.50
C SER A 119 5.72 -10.87 -15.09
N ALA A 120 6.50 -11.88 -15.48
CA ALA A 120 5.97 -13.16 -15.96
C ALA A 120 5.16 -13.87 -14.86
N GLN A 121 5.70 -13.99 -13.65
CA GLN A 121 5.03 -14.62 -12.50
C GLN A 121 3.77 -13.84 -12.07
N ILE A 122 3.83 -12.50 -12.06
CA ILE A 122 2.69 -11.64 -11.77
C ILE A 122 1.57 -11.86 -12.81
N SER A 123 1.92 -11.92 -14.09
CA SER A 123 0.98 -12.15 -15.17
C SER A 123 0.34 -13.53 -15.11
N GLU A 124 1.13 -14.57 -14.84
CA GLU A 124 0.66 -15.95 -14.74
C GLU A 124 -0.35 -16.14 -13.60
N THR A 125 -0.11 -15.50 -12.46
CA THR A 125 -1.03 -15.57 -11.31
C THR A 125 -2.25 -14.69 -11.44
N GLY A 126 -2.24 -13.69 -12.33
CA GLY A 126 -3.33 -12.75 -12.55
C GLY A 126 -3.53 -11.74 -11.41
N ILE A 127 -2.58 -11.63 -10.47
CA ILE A 127 -2.65 -10.64 -9.39
C ILE A 127 -2.45 -9.23 -9.93
N GLU A 128 -3.10 -8.25 -9.31
CA GLU A 128 -2.90 -6.85 -9.63
C GLU A 128 -1.88 -6.25 -8.68
N VAL A 129 -0.82 -5.64 -9.23
CA VAL A 129 0.18 -4.90 -8.45
C VAL A 129 0.14 -3.44 -8.85
N ILE A 130 -0.09 -2.55 -7.87
CA ILE A 130 -0.19 -1.10 -8.07
C ILE A 130 0.80 -0.39 -7.15
N VAL A 131 1.62 0.49 -7.72
CA VAL A 131 2.51 1.35 -6.93
C VAL A 131 1.77 2.63 -6.56
N MET A 132 1.86 3.04 -5.29
CA MET A 132 1.14 4.21 -4.75
C MET A 132 2.11 5.25 -4.22
N SER A 133 1.72 6.52 -4.27
CA SER A 133 2.46 7.59 -3.59
C SER A 133 1.62 8.84 -3.33
N PHE A 134 1.93 9.53 -2.22
CA PHE A 134 1.50 10.91 -1.99
C PHE A 134 2.22 11.91 -2.90
N SER A 135 3.43 11.57 -3.37
CA SER A 135 4.25 12.44 -4.20
C SER A 135 3.84 12.36 -5.68
N SER A 136 3.34 13.47 -6.23
CA SER A 136 3.05 13.56 -7.66
C SER A 136 4.32 13.48 -8.52
N PHE A 137 5.47 13.92 -7.99
CA PHE A 137 6.76 13.80 -8.66
C PHE A 137 7.23 12.35 -8.75
N ALA A 138 7.06 11.56 -7.67
CA ALA A 138 7.34 10.13 -7.66
C ALA A 138 6.57 9.41 -8.77
N ILE A 139 5.25 9.63 -8.82
CA ILE A 139 4.38 9.06 -9.85
C ILE A 139 4.80 9.53 -11.26
N GLY A 140 5.21 10.81 -11.41
CA GLY A 140 5.64 11.38 -12.69
C GLY A 140 6.84 10.68 -13.31
N ARG A 141 7.81 10.21 -12.47
CA ARG A 141 9.06 9.58 -12.91
C ARG A 141 8.87 8.23 -13.61
N VAL A 142 7.86 7.45 -13.18
CA VAL A 142 7.73 6.04 -13.60
C VAL A 142 6.34 5.65 -14.09
N LYS A 143 5.42 6.61 -14.25
CA LYS A 143 4.01 6.40 -14.63
C LYS A 143 3.79 5.63 -15.93
N SER A 144 4.74 5.65 -16.87
CA SER A 144 4.68 4.93 -18.13
C SER A 144 5.22 3.50 -18.04
N GLN A 145 5.76 3.10 -16.90
CA GLN A 145 6.44 1.82 -16.73
C GLN A 145 5.64 0.81 -15.91
N TRP A 146 4.69 1.29 -15.08
CA TRP A 146 3.83 0.46 -14.24
C TRP A 146 2.51 1.19 -13.90
N ASN A 147 1.53 0.47 -13.32
CA ASN A 147 0.31 1.09 -12.80
C ASN A 147 0.60 1.90 -11.54
N PHE A 148 0.25 3.18 -11.55
CA PHE A 148 0.45 4.09 -10.43
C PHE A 148 -0.84 4.68 -9.91
N CYS A 149 -0.99 4.66 -8.58
CA CYS A 149 -2.10 5.25 -7.83
C CYS A 149 -1.64 6.51 -7.08
N LYS A 150 -2.38 7.59 -7.21
CA LYS A 150 -2.18 8.81 -6.41
C LYS A 150 -2.88 8.66 -5.06
N VAL A 151 -2.11 8.78 -3.98
CA VAL A 151 -2.65 8.83 -2.62
C VAL A 151 -2.90 10.28 -2.21
N THR A 152 -4.06 10.58 -1.65
CA THR A 152 -4.36 11.94 -1.17
C THR A 152 -5.44 11.97 -0.09
N LYS A 153 -5.31 12.95 0.83
CA LYS A 153 -6.33 13.32 1.83
C LYS A 153 -6.93 14.71 1.55
N TYR A 154 -6.54 15.36 0.45
CA TYR A 154 -6.95 16.72 0.14
C TYR A 154 -7.98 16.76 -0.99
N TYR A 155 -9.09 17.45 -0.78
CA TYR A 155 -10.21 17.58 -1.73
C TYR A 155 -9.78 18.07 -3.11
N LEU A 156 -9.07 19.20 -3.19
CA LEU A 156 -8.63 19.76 -4.47
C LEU A 156 -7.67 18.83 -5.22
N SER A 157 -6.76 18.17 -4.50
CA SER A 157 -5.85 17.21 -5.08
C SER A 157 -6.59 16.01 -5.69
N ALA A 158 -7.65 15.52 -5.03
CA ALA A 158 -8.50 14.45 -5.57
C ALA A 158 -9.35 14.94 -6.74
N ARG A 159 -10.10 16.04 -6.54
CA ARG A 159 -11.06 16.58 -7.52
C ARG A 159 -10.44 16.89 -8.89
N PHE A 160 -9.24 17.45 -8.90
CA PHE A 160 -8.54 17.83 -10.14
C PHE A 160 -7.53 16.81 -10.61
N SER A 161 -7.46 15.64 -9.97
CA SER A 161 -6.61 14.55 -10.44
C SER A 161 -7.10 14.03 -11.79
N LYS A 162 -6.14 13.82 -12.72
CA LYS A 162 -6.35 13.13 -14.00
C LYS A 162 -5.86 11.69 -13.97
N ARG A 163 -5.70 11.09 -12.77
CA ARG A 163 -5.14 9.74 -12.60
C ARG A 163 -6.25 8.70 -12.69
N LYS A 164 -5.90 7.56 -13.31
CA LYS A 164 -6.79 6.40 -13.40
C LYS A 164 -7.02 5.72 -12.04
N PHE A 165 -6.04 5.76 -11.14
CA PHE A 165 -6.11 5.15 -9.81
C PHE A 165 -5.93 6.22 -8.74
N LEU A 166 -6.85 6.26 -7.76
CA LEU A 166 -6.83 7.20 -6.65
C LEU A 166 -7.08 6.46 -5.33
N ALA A 167 -6.20 6.69 -4.35
CA ALA A 167 -6.40 6.23 -2.98
C ALA A 167 -6.76 7.43 -2.09
N LEU A 168 -7.99 7.47 -1.60
CA LEU A 168 -8.56 8.58 -0.85
C LEU A 168 -8.66 8.25 0.64
N ASN A 169 -8.37 9.24 1.50
CA ASN A 169 -8.57 9.11 2.93
C ASN A 169 -10.06 9.00 3.26
N ILE A 170 -10.40 8.15 4.23
CA ILE A 170 -11.81 7.92 4.65
C ILE A 170 -12.52 9.18 5.14
N ASP A 171 -11.82 10.06 5.88
CA ASP A 171 -12.43 11.31 6.38
C ASP A 171 -12.80 12.24 5.23
N LEU A 172 -11.97 12.28 4.17
CA LEU A 172 -12.29 13.03 2.96
C LEU A 172 -13.56 12.50 2.29
N VAL A 173 -13.70 11.19 2.21
CA VAL A 173 -14.84 10.52 1.57
C VAL A 173 -16.10 10.67 2.40
N THR A 174 -16.02 10.53 3.70
CA THR A 174 -17.14 10.76 4.64
C THR A 174 -17.66 12.20 4.52
N ARG A 175 -16.73 13.17 4.44
CA ARG A 175 -17.08 14.59 4.31
C ARG A 175 -17.63 14.97 2.93
N TYR A 176 -17.15 14.31 1.86
CA TYR A 176 -17.50 14.63 0.47
C TYR A 176 -17.84 13.38 -0.35
N PRO A 177 -18.91 12.63 -0.02
CA PRO A 177 -19.22 11.36 -0.69
C PRO A 177 -19.49 11.53 -2.20
N SER A 178 -20.05 12.64 -2.62
CA SER A 178 -20.29 12.96 -4.04
C SER A 178 -18.99 13.07 -4.87
N LEU A 179 -17.85 13.30 -4.22
CA LEU A 179 -16.56 13.34 -4.90
C LEU A 179 -16.22 11.98 -5.52
N VAL A 180 -16.46 10.88 -4.78
CA VAL A 180 -16.20 9.51 -5.25
C VAL A 180 -16.96 9.25 -6.54
N LYS A 181 -18.28 9.51 -6.57
CA LYS A 181 -19.11 9.33 -7.75
C LYS A 181 -18.64 10.17 -8.95
N LYS A 182 -18.22 11.42 -8.70
CA LYS A 182 -17.66 12.29 -9.76
C LYS A 182 -16.35 11.73 -10.34
N LEU A 183 -15.52 11.10 -9.54
CA LEU A 183 -14.27 10.49 -9.98
C LEU A 183 -14.53 9.17 -10.71
N GLN A 184 -15.44 8.33 -10.22
CA GLN A 184 -15.87 7.09 -10.88
C GLN A 184 -16.46 7.39 -12.28
N ASN A 185 -17.28 8.42 -12.44
CA ASN A 185 -17.83 8.84 -13.72
C ASN A 185 -16.75 9.29 -14.74
N ARG A 186 -15.52 9.57 -14.28
CA ARG A 186 -14.34 9.83 -15.14
C ARG A 186 -13.52 8.56 -15.42
N GLY A 187 -14.00 7.39 -15.01
CA GLY A 187 -13.29 6.12 -15.13
C GLY A 187 -12.17 5.92 -14.12
N CYS A 188 -12.16 6.69 -13.01
CA CYS A 188 -11.18 6.49 -11.94
C CYS A 188 -11.55 5.26 -11.10
N ARG A 189 -10.57 4.41 -10.84
CA ARG A 189 -10.65 3.35 -9.81
C ARG A 189 -10.28 3.96 -8.46
N ILE A 190 -11.12 3.69 -7.46
CA ILE A 190 -11.05 4.35 -6.13
C ILE A 190 -10.76 3.32 -5.05
N PHE A 191 -9.68 3.56 -4.30
CA PHE A 191 -9.32 2.86 -3.07
C PHE A 191 -9.51 3.80 -1.88
N ILE A 192 -10.01 3.29 -0.74
CA ILE A 192 -10.22 4.11 0.46
C ILE A 192 -9.33 3.61 1.59
N TRP A 193 -8.65 4.53 2.29
CA TRP A 193 -7.74 4.26 3.41
C TRP A 193 -7.93 5.27 4.55
N THR A 194 -7.71 4.94 5.83
CA THR A 194 -7.70 3.59 6.37
C THR A 194 -9.07 3.34 6.94
N VAL A 195 -9.73 2.26 6.52
CA VAL A 195 -11.13 1.94 6.84
C VAL A 195 -11.13 0.89 7.94
N ASN A 196 -11.49 1.26 9.19
CA ASN A 196 -11.38 0.37 10.33
C ASN A 196 -12.69 0.20 11.10
N GLU A 197 -13.66 1.09 10.89
CA GLU A 197 -14.91 1.12 11.63
C GLU A 197 -16.08 0.56 10.79
N LYS A 198 -17.08 -0.02 11.46
CA LYS A 198 -18.24 -0.61 10.79
C LYS A 198 -18.98 0.38 9.87
N ASN A 199 -19.21 1.60 10.34
CA ASN A 199 -19.84 2.66 9.56
C ASN A 199 -19.02 3.05 8.32
N GLN A 200 -17.68 2.98 8.41
CA GLN A 200 -16.78 3.25 7.28
C GLN A 200 -16.85 2.13 6.24
N PHE A 201 -16.99 0.86 6.66
CA PHE A 201 -17.23 -0.27 5.73
C PHE A 201 -18.52 -0.06 4.95
N GLU A 202 -19.61 0.34 5.62
CA GLU A 202 -20.89 0.63 4.97
C GLU A 202 -20.80 1.79 3.96
N ILE A 203 -20.07 2.85 4.30
CA ILE A 203 -19.79 3.96 3.35
C ILE A 203 -19.08 3.44 2.09
N CYS A 204 -18.05 2.62 2.23
CA CYS A 204 -17.31 2.07 1.11
C CYS A 204 -18.21 1.20 0.22
N LYS A 205 -19.08 0.38 0.81
CA LYS A 205 -20.08 -0.43 0.10
C LYS A 205 -21.08 0.43 -0.66
N ALA A 206 -21.71 1.39 0.02
CA ALA A 206 -22.71 2.27 -0.58
C ALA A 206 -22.14 3.07 -1.76
N LEU A 207 -20.87 3.47 -1.69
CA LEU A 207 -20.16 4.17 -2.75
C LEU A 207 -19.62 3.25 -3.85
N LYS A 208 -19.72 1.92 -3.69
CA LYS A 208 -19.22 0.91 -4.64
C LYS A 208 -17.77 1.17 -5.07
N VAL A 209 -16.89 1.45 -4.10
CA VAL A 209 -15.48 1.67 -4.37
C VAL A 209 -14.79 0.39 -4.85
N ASP A 210 -13.66 0.51 -5.57
CA ASP A 210 -12.94 -0.64 -6.11
C ASP A 210 -12.23 -1.44 -5.02
N GLY A 211 -11.71 -0.75 -3.99
CA GLY A 211 -11.05 -1.38 -2.86
C GLY A 211 -11.09 -0.56 -1.58
N MET A 212 -11.05 -1.25 -0.45
CA MET A 212 -10.80 -0.66 0.86
C MET A 212 -9.49 -1.20 1.45
N ILE A 213 -8.77 -0.35 2.14
CA ILE A 213 -7.51 -0.64 2.81
C ILE A 213 -7.77 -0.55 4.31
N THR A 214 -7.60 -1.67 5.05
CA THR A 214 -8.01 -1.81 6.46
C THR A 214 -6.98 -2.54 7.31
N ASN A 215 -6.90 -2.19 8.60
CA ASN A 215 -6.11 -2.92 9.59
C ASN A 215 -6.80 -4.22 10.04
N PHE A 216 -8.10 -4.39 9.75
CA PHE A 216 -8.95 -5.47 10.24
C PHE A 216 -9.64 -6.22 9.10
N PRO A 217 -8.91 -7.03 8.28
CA PRO A 217 -9.48 -7.72 7.11
C PRO A 217 -10.66 -8.62 7.46
N LYS A 218 -10.59 -9.36 8.57
CA LYS A 218 -11.68 -10.23 9.05
C LYS A 218 -12.98 -9.44 9.29
N SER A 219 -12.88 -8.32 10.00
CA SER A 219 -14.04 -7.47 10.28
C SER A 219 -14.61 -6.86 9.00
N ALA A 220 -13.74 -6.43 8.08
CA ALA A 220 -14.17 -5.93 6.79
C ALA A 220 -14.88 -7.00 5.96
N ARG A 221 -14.43 -8.26 5.99
CA ARG A 221 -15.06 -9.38 5.29
C ARG A 221 -16.42 -9.75 5.87
N SER A 222 -16.57 -9.77 7.21
CA SER A 222 -17.82 -10.11 7.90
C SER A 222 -18.90 -9.04 7.74
N ASN A 223 -18.51 -7.78 7.53
CA ASN A 223 -19.42 -6.65 7.31
C ASN A 223 -19.46 -6.21 5.85
N GLY A 224 -18.70 -6.89 4.97
CA GLY A 224 -18.45 -6.59 3.54
C GLY A 224 -19.36 -7.31 2.53
#